data_25c41c932062f5fa636024b3138f0206
#
_entry.id   25c41c932062f5fa636024b3138f0206
#
_cell.length_a   1.000
_cell.length_b   1.000
_cell.length_c   1.000
_cell.angle_alpha   90.00
_cell.angle_beta   90.00
_cell.angle_gamma   90.00
#
_symmetry.space_group_name_H-M   'P 1'
#
loop_
_entity.id
_entity.type
_entity.pdbx_description
1 polymer ?
#
loop_
_entity_poly.entity_id
_entity_poly.type
_entity_poly.pdbx_seq_one_letter_code
_entity_poly.pdbx_strand_id
1 'polypeptide(L)'
;MENKHIKALLNVKNQLIKLDLSNSNLNDRMIAKLGSLEKLLYLKINYTKISERGLANISKSVVSLNLNNTNIDFESLASFLQKSNVKNVYLWNTNISSDDQKELKNLSSADLNFGIKDFSKNMPLLAPVLLDNKTLFSDSLTIEFYKPPGNPEIRYTTNGKAPDSLSKLYTGPFSINESLTFKAKSFKKGWKSSKTIEVNYFETGGTFEKYKLRESPSKTYSNPSKLFDGVLGSTNFRDGTWNGFLKVSDSESGITNSGDMIVELDLPSKNKIKSIGVNVLTSMNAYITYPENIELYDISSDKESLLSSKKIPKSKIGEVPAMKIYNVQLNKKDVKKVRLVVTSNKKLPKGHVAEGEYAWLFVSEIIGLK
;
A
#
# COMPACT_ATOMS: atom_id res chain seq x y z
N MET A 1 27.47 -15.19 -28.74
CA MET A 1 28.83 -14.65 -28.50
C MET A 1 29.78 -15.22 -29.54
N GLU A 2 30.75 -14.47 -30.04
CA GLU A 2 31.69 -14.89 -31.05
C GLU A 2 33.13 -14.67 -30.56
N ASN A 3 34.13 -15.28 -31.29
CA ASN A 3 35.54 -15.15 -30.92
C ASN A 3 36.03 -13.67 -30.87
N LYS A 4 35.48 -12.77 -31.70
CA LYS A 4 35.82 -11.35 -31.68
C LYS A 4 35.43 -10.68 -30.34
N HIS A 5 34.30 -11.09 -29.74
CA HIS A 5 33.84 -10.57 -28.45
C HIS A 5 34.74 -11.05 -27.30
N ILE A 6 35.20 -12.33 -27.35
CA ILE A 6 36.17 -12.83 -26.39
C ILE A 6 37.49 -12.07 -26.47
N LYS A 7 38.02 -11.81 -27.68
CA LYS A 7 39.22 -10.99 -27.85
C LYS A 7 39.08 -9.60 -27.25
N ALA A 8 37.94 -8.95 -27.48
CA ALA A 8 37.66 -7.63 -26.91
C ALA A 8 37.67 -7.64 -25.37
N LEU A 9 37.09 -8.66 -24.72
CA LEU A 9 37.14 -8.83 -23.27
C LEU A 9 38.55 -9.01 -22.73
N LEU A 10 39.39 -9.75 -23.47
CA LEU A 10 40.79 -9.96 -23.07
C LEU A 10 41.64 -8.68 -23.14
N ASN A 11 41.29 -7.72 -24.00
CA ASN A 11 41.98 -6.42 -24.08
C ASN A 11 41.80 -5.59 -22.81
N VAL A 12 40.71 -5.84 -22.05
CA VAL A 12 40.42 -5.13 -20.75
C VAL A 12 40.60 -6.04 -19.54
N LYS A 13 41.27 -7.19 -19.69
CA LYS A 13 41.40 -8.22 -18.63
C LYS A 13 41.89 -7.71 -17.29
N ASN A 14 42.75 -6.70 -17.28
CA ASN A 14 43.33 -6.13 -16.05
C ASN A 14 42.41 -5.14 -15.32
N GLN A 15 41.26 -4.81 -15.92
CA GLN A 15 40.28 -3.85 -15.37
C GLN A 15 38.92 -4.50 -15.10
N LEU A 16 38.68 -5.71 -15.66
CA LEU A 16 37.38 -6.35 -15.63
C LEU A 16 37.10 -6.98 -14.26
N ILE A 17 36.20 -6.40 -13.50
CA ILE A 17 35.80 -6.85 -12.15
C ILE A 17 34.48 -7.64 -12.20
N LYS A 18 33.55 -7.21 -13.06
CA LYS A 18 32.21 -7.82 -13.21
C LYS A 18 31.95 -8.16 -14.67
N LEU A 19 31.45 -9.36 -14.93
CA LEU A 19 31.13 -9.82 -16.27
C LEU A 19 29.79 -10.56 -16.26
N ASP A 20 28.87 -10.14 -17.09
CA ASP A 20 27.58 -10.79 -17.32
C ASP A 20 27.53 -11.32 -18.76
N LEU A 21 27.53 -12.64 -18.91
CA LEU A 21 27.39 -13.38 -20.16
C LEU A 21 26.13 -14.24 -20.16
N SER A 22 25.16 -13.92 -19.33
CA SER A 22 23.90 -14.65 -19.24
C SER A 22 23.13 -14.66 -20.55
N ASN A 23 22.32 -15.68 -20.79
CA ASN A 23 21.47 -15.82 -21.97
C ASN A 23 22.25 -15.75 -23.29
N SER A 24 23.50 -16.23 -23.28
CA SER A 24 24.35 -16.24 -24.47
C SER A 24 24.68 -17.67 -24.91
N ASN A 25 25.27 -17.82 -26.12
CA ASN A 25 25.77 -19.09 -26.61
C ASN A 25 27.18 -19.46 -26.05
N LEU A 26 27.52 -18.92 -24.86
CA LEU A 26 28.76 -19.24 -24.14
C LEU A 26 28.84 -20.75 -23.93
N ASN A 27 30.00 -21.33 -24.21
CA ASN A 27 30.29 -22.74 -24.00
C ASN A 27 31.69 -22.94 -23.41
N ASP A 28 32.06 -24.17 -23.10
CA ASP A 28 33.30 -24.53 -22.40
C ASP A 28 34.58 -24.04 -23.13
N ARG A 29 34.62 -24.06 -24.47
CA ARG A 29 35.75 -23.54 -25.24
C ARG A 29 35.90 -22.02 -25.10
N MET A 30 34.79 -21.32 -24.98
CA MET A 30 34.78 -19.86 -24.84
C MET A 30 35.20 -19.45 -23.44
N ILE A 31 34.67 -20.11 -22.39
CA ILE A 31 34.99 -19.76 -20.99
C ILE A 31 36.46 -20.07 -20.69
N ALA A 32 37.04 -21.12 -21.27
CA ALA A 32 38.46 -21.46 -21.14
C ALA A 32 39.39 -20.30 -21.54
N LYS A 33 39.00 -19.51 -22.54
CA LYS A 33 39.75 -18.31 -22.97
C LYS A 33 39.65 -17.17 -21.98
N LEU A 34 38.61 -17.15 -21.16
CA LEU A 34 38.35 -16.12 -20.12
C LEU A 34 38.99 -16.47 -18.77
N GLY A 35 39.58 -17.65 -18.63
CA GLY A 35 40.25 -18.09 -17.37
C GLY A 35 41.42 -17.19 -16.93
N SER A 36 41.98 -16.40 -17.85
CA SER A 36 43.05 -15.42 -17.55
C SER A 36 42.57 -14.07 -17.02
N LEU A 37 41.30 -13.93 -16.73
CA LEU A 37 40.70 -12.70 -16.14
C LEU A 37 40.96 -12.60 -14.63
N GLU A 38 42.20 -12.33 -14.25
CA GLU A 38 42.67 -12.36 -12.82
C GLU A 38 42.04 -11.33 -11.90
N LYS A 39 41.39 -10.30 -12.43
CA LYS A 39 40.67 -9.27 -11.65
C LYS A 39 39.17 -9.51 -11.54
N LEU A 40 38.65 -10.57 -12.21
CA LEU A 40 37.22 -10.85 -12.30
C LEU A 40 36.70 -11.41 -10.96
N LEU A 41 35.86 -10.67 -10.26
CA LEU A 41 35.26 -11.06 -8.98
C LEU A 41 33.83 -11.59 -9.11
N TYR A 42 33.04 -11.04 -10.05
CA TYR A 42 31.62 -11.37 -10.22
C TYR A 42 31.37 -11.86 -11.62
N LEU A 43 30.97 -13.12 -11.77
CA LEU A 43 30.68 -13.75 -13.05
C LEU A 43 29.24 -14.27 -13.08
N LYS A 44 28.46 -13.84 -14.09
CA LYS A 44 27.15 -14.41 -14.41
C LYS A 44 27.23 -15.11 -15.76
N ILE A 45 26.90 -16.40 -15.76
CA ILE A 45 26.84 -17.27 -16.93
C ILE A 45 25.59 -18.15 -16.90
N ASN A 46 24.53 -17.66 -16.27
CA ASN A 46 23.24 -18.34 -16.23
C ASN A 46 22.60 -18.41 -17.63
N TYR A 47 21.79 -19.46 -17.88
CA TYR A 47 21.19 -19.75 -19.18
C TYR A 47 22.24 -19.87 -20.32
N THR A 48 23.36 -20.55 -20.04
CA THR A 48 24.41 -20.82 -21.04
C THR A 48 24.66 -22.31 -21.18
N LYS A 49 25.49 -22.69 -22.17
CA LYS A 49 25.88 -24.09 -22.47
C LYS A 49 27.18 -24.49 -21.75
N ILE A 50 27.40 -23.94 -20.54
CA ILE A 50 28.54 -24.34 -19.71
C ILE A 50 28.26 -25.69 -19.06
N SER A 51 29.23 -26.59 -19.13
CA SER A 51 29.22 -27.89 -18.46
C SER A 51 30.36 -28.00 -17.45
N GLU A 52 30.58 -29.21 -16.91
CA GLU A 52 31.69 -29.55 -16.01
C GLU A 52 33.07 -29.04 -16.46
N ARG A 53 33.36 -29.21 -17.77
CA ARG A 53 34.64 -28.78 -18.38
C ARG A 53 34.79 -27.25 -18.36
N GLY A 54 33.70 -26.53 -18.44
CA GLY A 54 33.70 -25.09 -18.36
C GLY A 54 33.99 -24.58 -16.93
N LEU A 55 33.45 -25.25 -15.92
CA LEU A 55 33.70 -24.89 -14.53
C LEU A 55 35.19 -24.90 -14.16
N ALA A 56 35.93 -25.94 -14.62
CA ALA A 56 37.36 -26.08 -14.37
C ALA A 56 38.19 -24.90 -14.90
N ASN A 57 37.66 -24.15 -15.85
CA ASN A 57 38.32 -23.02 -16.52
C ASN A 57 37.90 -21.65 -15.98
N ILE A 58 37.05 -21.58 -14.93
CA ILE A 58 36.67 -20.31 -14.31
C ILE A 58 37.87 -19.76 -13.52
N SER A 59 38.13 -18.47 -13.70
CA SER A 59 39.21 -17.79 -12.97
C SER A 59 39.10 -17.97 -11.47
N LYS A 60 40.19 -18.28 -10.80
CA LYS A 60 40.30 -18.42 -9.34
C LYS A 60 40.02 -17.12 -8.57
N SER A 61 40.01 -15.99 -9.24
CA SER A 61 39.66 -14.69 -8.66
C SER A 61 38.15 -14.51 -8.43
N VAL A 62 37.29 -15.32 -9.06
CA VAL A 62 35.84 -15.21 -8.95
C VAL A 62 35.38 -15.56 -7.53
N VAL A 63 34.71 -14.62 -6.89
CA VAL A 63 34.11 -14.76 -5.55
C VAL A 63 32.62 -14.95 -5.58
N SER A 64 31.93 -14.54 -6.66
CA SER A 64 30.49 -14.74 -6.85
C SER A 64 30.21 -15.24 -8.27
N LEU A 65 29.54 -16.39 -8.34
CA LEU A 65 29.28 -17.13 -9.58
C LEU A 65 27.79 -17.44 -9.73
N ASN A 66 27.18 -17.05 -10.84
CA ASN A 66 25.80 -17.42 -11.17
C ASN A 66 25.76 -18.46 -12.28
N LEU A 67 25.29 -19.66 -11.92
CA LEU A 67 25.14 -20.85 -12.77
C LEU A 67 23.68 -21.27 -12.95
N ASN A 68 22.72 -20.42 -12.63
CA ASN A 68 21.30 -20.75 -12.77
C ASN A 68 20.99 -21.24 -14.20
N ASN A 69 20.17 -22.29 -14.30
CA ASN A 69 19.79 -22.88 -15.60
C ASN A 69 21.01 -23.29 -16.48
N THR A 70 22.00 -23.94 -15.86
CA THR A 70 23.12 -24.58 -16.54
C THR A 70 23.13 -26.09 -16.27
N ASN A 71 23.80 -26.87 -17.13
CA ASN A 71 23.89 -28.32 -16.99
C ASN A 71 25.03 -28.75 -16.06
N ILE A 72 25.09 -28.18 -14.87
CA ILE A 72 26.09 -28.53 -13.86
C ILE A 72 25.53 -29.60 -12.93
N ASP A 73 26.30 -30.66 -12.72
CA ASP A 73 26.02 -31.77 -11.82
C ASP A 73 26.79 -31.66 -10.48
N PHE A 74 26.53 -32.62 -9.59
CA PHE A 74 27.14 -32.70 -8.27
C PHE A 74 28.67 -32.80 -8.31
N GLU A 75 29.19 -33.77 -9.08
CA GLU A 75 30.63 -34.11 -9.10
C GLU A 75 31.48 -32.94 -9.59
N SER A 76 31.04 -32.32 -10.67
CA SER A 76 31.74 -31.18 -11.26
C SER A 76 31.71 -29.95 -10.34
N LEU A 77 30.57 -29.71 -9.67
CA LEU A 77 30.47 -28.60 -8.73
C LEU A 77 31.29 -28.86 -7.48
N ALA A 78 31.25 -30.07 -6.90
CA ALA A 78 32.06 -30.45 -5.74
C ALA A 78 33.56 -30.25 -6.01
N SER A 79 34.04 -30.77 -7.17
CA SER A 79 35.44 -30.57 -7.58
C SER A 79 35.82 -29.10 -7.76
N PHE A 80 34.92 -28.29 -8.33
CA PHE A 80 35.14 -26.86 -8.50
C PHE A 80 35.23 -26.14 -7.18
N LEU A 81 34.28 -26.40 -6.26
CA LEU A 81 34.23 -25.75 -4.94
C LEU A 81 35.49 -25.99 -4.11
N GLN A 82 36.05 -27.21 -4.18
CA GLN A 82 37.32 -27.57 -3.46
C GLN A 82 38.55 -26.81 -3.99
N LYS A 83 38.54 -26.38 -5.26
CA LYS A 83 39.69 -25.76 -5.92
C LYS A 83 39.54 -24.24 -6.14
N SER A 84 38.35 -23.70 -5.88
CA SER A 84 38.03 -22.29 -6.09
C SER A 84 38.00 -21.48 -4.80
N ASN A 85 38.08 -20.15 -4.94
CA ASN A 85 37.91 -19.20 -3.85
C ASN A 85 36.51 -18.60 -3.81
N VAL A 86 35.54 -19.24 -4.47
CA VAL A 86 34.17 -18.73 -4.57
C VAL A 86 33.50 -18.70 -3.22
N LYS A 87 32.78 -17.60 -2.94
CA LYS A 87 32.04 -17.40 -1.68
C LYS A 87 30.51 -17.53 -1.88
N ASN A 88 30.02 -17.18 -3.05
CA ASN A 88 28.58 -17.24 -3.35
C ASN A 88 28.36 -17.90 -4.70
N VAL A 89 27.54 -18.96 -4.74
CA VAL A 89 27.18 -19.67 -5.99
C VAL A 89 25.66 -19.79 -6.10
N TYR A 90 25.11 -19.34 -7.21
CA TYR A 90 23.69 -19.43 -7.53
C TYR A 90 23.46 -20.61 -8.48
N LEU A 91 22.60 -21.56 -8.09
CA LEU A 91 22.45 -22.90 -8.66
C LEU A 91 20.98 -23.28 -8.93
N TRP A 92 20.10 -22.30 -9.09
CA TRP A 92 18.69 -22.56 -9.37
C TRP A 92 18.54 -23.28 -10.72
N ASN A 93 17.71 -24.36 -10.72
CA ASN A 93 17.43 -25.16 -11.90
C ASN A 93 18.71 -25.72 -12.60
N THR A 94 19.61 -26.30 -11.80
CA THR A 94 20.75 -27.11 -12.24
C THR A 94 20.43 -28.61 -12.06
N ASN A 95 21.31 -29.52 -12.53
CA ASN A 95 21.12 -30.98 -12.41
C ASN A 95 21.52 -31.52 -11.02
N ILE A 96 21.39 -30.74 -9.96
CA ILE A 96 21.78 -31.13 -8.59
C ILE A 96 20.54 -31.54 -7.83
N SER A 97 20.51 -32.79 -7.34
CA SER A 97 19.41 -33.34 -6.58
C SER A 97 19.28 -32.71 -5.17
N SER A 98 18.15 -32.93 -4.50
CA SER A 98 17.94 -32.40 -3.15
C SER A 98 18.88 -33.02 -2.11
N ASP A 99 19.32 -34.26 -2.31
CA ASP A 99 20.25 -34.94 -1.41
C ASP A 99 21.69 -34.45 -1.67
N ASP A 100 22.08 -34.28 -2.94
CA ASP A 100 23.35 -33.68 -3.33
C ASP A 100 23.52 -32.25 -2.78
N GLN A 101 22.44 -31.48 -2.70
CA GLN A 101 22.47 -30.13 -2.11
C GLN A 101 22.91 -30.13 -0.64
N LYS A 102 22.51 -31.14 0.14
CA LYS A 102 22.93 -31.29 1.55
C LYS A 102 24.42 -31.62 1.65
N GLU A 103 24.87 -32.51 0.80
CA GLU A 103 26.26 -32.94 0.76
C GLU A 103 27.17 -31.79 0.34
N LEU A 104 26.84 -31.07 -0.74
CA LEU A 104 27.60 -29.88 -1.20
C LEU A 104 27.75 -28.81 -0.13
N LYS A 105 26.70 -28.58 0.68
CA LYS A 105 26.78 -27.63 1.80
C LYS A 105 27.76 -28.05 2.89
N ASN A 106 28.00 -29.32 3.05
CA ASN A 106 29.00 -29.85 3.98
C ASN A 106 30.42 -29.84 3.42
N LEU A 107 30.57 -29.88 2.08
CA LEU A 107 31.86 -29.91 1.40
C LEU A 107 32.51 -28.55 1.18
N SER A 108 31.76 -27.46 1.32
CA SER A 108 32.26 -26.12 1.04
C SER A 108 31.72 -25.08 2.04
N SER A 109 32.58 -24.10 2.35
CA SER A 109 32.18 -22.92 3.12
C SER A 109 31.49 -21.84 2.28
N ALA A 110 31.34 -22.05 0.98
CA ALA A 110 30.62 -21.13 0.09
C ALA A 110 29.11 -21.14 0.37
N ASP A 111 28.48 -19.99 0.28
CA ASP A 111 27.02 -19.88 0.29
C ASP A 111 26.46 -20.40 -1.04
N LEU A 112 25.77 -21.56 -0.98
CA LEU A 112 25.21 -22.24 -2.13
C LEU A 112 23.70 -21.98 -2.19
N ASN A 113 23.27 -21.16 -3.15
CA ASN A 113 21.88 -20.79 -3.34
C ASN A 113 21.25 -21.63 -4.47
N PHE A 114 20.50 -22.66 -4.10
CA PHE A 114 19.77 -23.52 -5.03
C PHE A 114 18.40 -22.97 -5.44
N GLY A 115 18.07 -21.75 -5.00
CA GLY A 115 16.74 -21.19 -5.19
C GLY A 115 15.68 -21.88 -4.32
N ILE A 116 14.45 -21.51 -4.53
CA ILE A 116 13.30 -22.11 -3.86
C ILE A 116 12.55 -22.95 -4.88
N LYS A 117 12.52 -24.27 -4.71
CA LYS A 117 11.82 -25.20 -5.65
C LYS A 117 10.31 -24.96 -5.70
N ASP A 118 9.75 -24.40 -4.63
CA ASP A 118 8.32 -24.13 -4.53
C ASP A 118 8.09 -22.71 -4.02
N PHE A 119 8.10 -21.76 -4.95
CA PHE A 119 7.79 -20.35 -4.66
C PHE A 119 6.40 -20.17 -4.06
N SER A 120 5.48 -21.11 -4.31
CA SER A 120 4.11 -21.01 -3.85
C SER A 120 3.97 -21.04 -2.33
N LYS A 121 4.85 -21.78 -1.64
CA LYS A 121 4.81 -21.91 -0.17
C LYS A 121 5.24 -20.66 0.58
N ASN A 122 6.11 -19.85 -0.01
CA ASN A 122 6.73 -18.69 0.65
C ASN A 122 6.23 -17.35 0.13
N MET A 123 5.74 -17.28 -1.10
CA MET A 123 5.17 -16.05 -1.64
C MET A 123 3.68 -15.94 -1.34
N PRO A 124 3.24 -14.81 -0.74
CA PRO A 124 1.81 -14.59 -0.56
C PRO A 124 1.16 -14.28 -1.91
N LEU A 125 -0.08 -14.71 -2.07
CA LEU A 125 -0.90 -14.27 -3.19
C LEU A 125 -1.05 -12.76 -3.19
N LEU A 126 -1.32 -12.19 -4.36
CA LEU A 126 -1.70 -10.78 -4.46
C LEU A 126 -3.07 -10.56 -3.80
N ALA A 127 -3.21 -9.44 -3.09
CA ALA A 127 -4.48 -9.04 -2.53
C ALA A 127 -5.50 -8.80 -3.66
N PRO A 128 -6.80 -9.05 -3.43
CA PRO A 128 -7.84 -8.71 -4.38
C PRO A 128 -7.82 -7.21 -4.71
N VAL A 129 -8.11 -6.85 -5.96
CA VAL A 129 -8.19 -5.46 -6.42
C VAL A 129 -9.61 -5.20 -6.92
N LEU A 130 -10.28 -4.23 -6.31
CA LEU A 130 -11.61 -3.78 -6.73
C LEU A 130 -11.54 -3.05 -8.06
N LEU A 131 -12.58 -3.23 -8.88
CA LEU A 131 -12.69 -2.56 -10.17
C LEU A 131 -13.07 -1.09 -9.99
N ASP A 132 -13.89 -0.76 -8.99
CA ASP A 132 -14.31 0.60 -8.63
C ASP A 132 -13.92 0.90 -7.18
N ASN A 133 -13.47 2.12 -6.95
CA ASN A 133 -13.07 2.63 -5.62
C ASN A 133 -14.17 3.46 -4.94
N LYS A 134 -15.37 3.53 -5.51
CA LYS A 134 -16.50 4.22 -4.87
C LYS A 134 -16.85 3.56 -3.55
N THR A 135 -17.04 4.36 -2.53
CA THR A 135 -17.39 3.90 -1.18
C THR A 135 -18.71 4.49 -0.68
N LEU A 136 -19.24 5.49 -1.39
CA LEU A 136 -20.51 6.14 -1.10
C LEU A 136 -21.54 5.79 -2.19
N PHE A 137 -22.77 5.45 -1.80
CA PHE A 137 -23.82 5.08 -2.73
C PHE A 137 -25.21 5.41 -2.15
N SER A 138 -26.21 5.67 -2.99
CA SER A 138 -27.57 6.06 -2.57
C SER A 138 -28.53 4.87 -2.39
N ASP A 139 -28.49 3.90 -3.30
CA ASP A 139 -29.45 2.78 -3.30
C ASP A 139 -28.74 1.43 -3.32
N SER A 140 -27.82 1.24 -4.25
CA SER A 140 -27.00 0.04 -4.34
C SER A 140 -25.63 0.34 -4.96
N LEU A 141 -24.66 -0.49 -4.63
CA LEU A 141 -23.34 -0.46 -5.22
C LEU A 141 -22.93 -1.87 -5.62
N THR A 142 -22.44 -2.02 -6.84
CA THR A 142 -21.90 -3.30 -7.32
C THR A 142 -20.44 -3.44 -6.90
N ILE A 143 -20.13 -4.56 -6.26
CA ILE A 143 -18.77 -4.97 -5.90
C ILE A 143 -18.24 -5.90 -6.98
N GLU A 144 -17.14 -5.50 -7.60
CA GLU A 144 -16.49 -6.28 -8.65
C GLU A 144 -14.97 -6.24 -8.48
N PHE A 145 -14.31 -7.36 -8.78
CA PHE A 145 -12.86 -7.48 -8.71
C PHE A 145 -12.23 -7.65 -10.10
N TYR A 146 -11.05 -7.08 -10.26
CA TYR A 146 -10.16 -7.49 -11.34
C TYR A 146 -9.83 -8.98 -11.20
N LYS A 147 -9.81 -9.70 -12.32
CA LYS A 147 -9.43 -11.13 -12.32
C LYS A 147 -7.95 -11.26 -11.97
N PRO A 148 -7.62 -11.87 -10.81
CA PRO A 148 -6.22 -11.96 -10.39
C PRO A 148 -5.44 -12.96 -11.24
N PRO A 149 -4.14 -12.71 -11.51
CA PRO A 149 -3.27 -13.68 -12.16
C PRO A 149 -3.22 -15.00 -11.38
N GLY A 150 -3.15 -16.12 -12.12
CA GLY A 150 -3.09 -17.44 -11.50
C GLY A 150 -4.41 -17.97 -10.94
N ASN A 151 -5.51 -17.25 -11.14
CA ASN A 151 -6.88 -17.63 -10.80
C ASN A 151 -7.06 -18.12 -9.34
N PRO A 152 -6.64 -17.34 -8.31
CA PRO A 152 -6.93 -17.67 -6.92
C PRO A 152 -8.41 -17.48 -6.62
N GLU A 153 -8.92 -18.19 -5.60
CA GLU A 153 -10.23 -17.93 -5.02
C GLU A 153 -10.18 -16.61 -4.25
N ILE A 154 -11.15 -15.72 -4.50
CA ILE A 154 -11.37 -14.55 -3.65
C ILE A 154 -12.49 -14.89 -2.67
N ARG A 155 -12.22 -14.77 -1.38
CA ARG A 155 -13.22 -14.93 -0.33
C ARG A 155 -13.41 -13.64 0.43
N TYR A 156 -14.64 -13.38 0.86
CA TYR A 156 -15.00 -12.12 1.45
C TYR A 156 -15.99 -12.24 2.61
N THR A 157 -16.06 -11.16 3.40
CA THR A 157 -17.03 -10.94 4.47
C THR A 157 -17.62 -9.53 4.35
N THR A 158 -18.85 -9.34 4.86
CA THR A 158 -19.54 -8.04 4.90
C THR A 158 -19.77 -7.53 6.32
N ASN A 159 -19.24 -8.23 7.32
CA ASN A 159 -19.44 -7.95 8.75
C ASN A 159 -18.15 -7.49 9.46
N GLY A 160 -17.13 -7.09 8.70
CA GLY A 160 -15.84 -6.62 9.22
C GLY A 160 -14.92 -7.69 9.80
N LYS A 161 -15.31 -8.96 9.83
CA LYS A 161 -14.42 -10.07 10.24
C LYS A 161 -13.42 -10.38 9.14
N ALA A 162 -12.21 -10.80 9.50
CA ALA A 162 -11.21 -11.22 8.53
C ALA A 162 -11.67 -12.47 7.76
N PRO A 163 -11.60 -12.49 6.40
CA PRO A 163 -11.96 -13.69 5.63
C PRO A 163 -10.98 -14.84 5.85
N ASP A 164 -11.53 -16.04 5.93
CA ASP A 164 -10.83 -17.32 5.96
C ASP A 164 -11.17 -18.18 4.73
N SER A 165 -10.67 -19.42 4.70
CA SER A 165 -10.93 -20.37 3.60
C SER A 165 -12.37 -20.89 3.53
N LEU A 166 -13.19 -20.63 4.54
CA LEU A 166 -14.60 -21.03 4.62
C LEU A 166 -15.55 -19.86 4.37
N SER A 167 -15.02 -18.63 4.33
CA SER A 167 -15.80 -17.42 4.06
C SER A 167 -16.41 -17.45 2.67
N LYS A 168 -17.41 -16.60 2.40
CA LYS A 168 -18.15 -16.56 1.14
C LYS A 168 -17.21 -16.42 -0.06
N LEU A 169 -17.38 -17.30 -1.05
CA LEU A 169 -16.63 -17.29 -2.30
C LEU A 169 -17.16 -16.21 -3.24
N TYR A 170 -16.29 -15.42 -3.82
CA TYR A 170 -16.65 -14.51 -4.90
C TYR A 170 -16.74 -15.28 -6.22
N THR A 171 -17.93 -15.33 -6.80
CA THR A 171 -18.21 -16.02 -8.07
C THR A 171 -18.51 -15.07 -9.23
N GLY A 172 -18.60 -13.78 -8.95
CA GLY A 172 -18.90 -12.72 -9.91
C GLY A 172 -19.43 -11.46 -9.21
N PRO A 173 -19.70 -10.38 -9.96
CA PRO A 173 -20.21 -9.14 -9.41
C PRO A 173 -21.49 -9.35 -8.58
N PHE A 174 -21.59 -8.62 -7.46
CA PHE A 174 -22.78 -8.64 -6.60
C PHE A 174 -23.04 -7.25 -6.04
N SER A 175 -24.29 -6.97 -5.69
CA SER A 175 -24.70 -5.66 -5.15
C SER A 175 -24.81 -5.67 -3.64
N ILE A 176 -24.45 -4.55 -3.03
CA ILE A 176 -24.71 -4.19 -1.63
C ILE A 176 -25.73 -3.04 -1.61
N ASN A 177 -26.56 -2.99 -0.58
CA ASN A 177 -27.64 -2.00 -0.42
C ASN A 177 -27.72 -1.42 1.00
N GLU A 178 -26.69 -1.63 1.80
CA GLU A 178 -26.56 -1.10 3.15
C GLU A 178 -25.11 -0.77 3.48
N SER A 179 -24.91 0.13 4.43
CA SER A 179 -23.57 0.47 4.92
C SER A 179 -22.93 -0.73 5.62
N LEU A 180 -21.70 -1.06 5.25
CA LEU A 180 -20.99 -2.23 5.79
C LEU A 180 -19.46 -2.09 5.73
N THR A 181 -18.79 -2.85 6.56
CA THR A 181 -17.34 -3.06 6.45
C THR A 181 -17.07 -4.34 5.67
N PHE A 182 -16.56 -4.16 4.47
CA PHE A 182 -16.21 -5.23 3.54
C PHE A 182 -14.76 -5.62 3.70
N LYS A 183 -14.49 -6.93 3.75
CA LYS A 183 -13.11 -7.46 3.72
C LYS A 183 -13.00 -8.58 2.70
N ALA A 184 -11.88 -8.63 1.96
CA ALA A 184 -11.61 -9.69 1.02
C ALA A 184 -10.15 -10.14 1.04
N LYS A 185 -9.91 -11.39 0.66
CA LYS A 185 -8.61 -12.04 0.69
C LYS A 185 -8.53 -13.12 -0.38
N SER A 186 -7.36 -13.30 -1.00
CA SER A 186 -7.12 -14.34 -2.00
C SER A 186 -6.59 -15.62 -1.35
N PHE A 187 -7.11 -16.77 -1.81
CA PHE A 187 -6.73 -18.11 -1.38
C PHE A 187 -6.42 -19.00 -2.60
N LYS A 188 -5.44 -19.90 -2.46
CA LYS A 188 -5.16 -20.95 -3.42
C LYS A 188 -4.46 -22.09 -2.70
N LYS A 189 -4.87 -23.32 -2.97
CA LYS A 189 -4.26 -24.53 -2.36
C LYS A 189 -2.74 -24.54 -2.62
N GLY A 190 -1.96 -24.74 -1.57
CA GLY A 190 -0.50 -24.77 -1.63
C GLY A 190 0.19 -23.39 -1.62
N TRP A 191 -0.56 -22.29 -1.61
CA TRP A 191 -0.02 -20.95 -1.56
C TRP A 191 -0.31 -20.25 -0.22
N LYS A 192 0.56 -19.32 0.17
CA LYS A 192 0.27 -18.42 1.28
C LYS A 192 -0.83 -17.44 0.86
N SER A 193 -1.89 -17.33 1.68
CA SER A 193 -2.98 -16.37 1.39
C SER A 193 -2.48 -14.92 1.32
N SER A 194 -3.18 -14.08 0.57
CA SER A 194 -2.84 -12.66 0.42
C SER A 194 -2.98 -11.87 1.74
N LYS A 195 -2.57 -10.60 1.70
CA LYS A 195 -3.06 -9.62 2.67
C LYS A 195 -4.57 -9.44 2.49
N THR A 196 -5.28 -9.10 3.58
CA THR A 196 -6.69 -8.74 3.54
C THR A 196 -6.84 -7.29 3.10
N ILE A 197 -7.74 -7.03 2.16
CA ILE A 197 -8.23 -5.67 1.90
C ILE A 197 -9.42 -5.37 2.80
N GLU A 198 -9.58 -4.12 3.20
CA GLU A 198 -10.71 -3.62 3.99
C GLU A 198 -11.25 -2.34 3.36
N VAL A 199 -12.55 -2.29 3.15
CA VAL A 199 -13.25 -1.12 2.59
C VAL A 199 -14.53 -0.90 3.38
N ASN A 200 -14.75 0.34 3.83
CA ASN A 200 -16.00 0.74 4.45
C ASN A 200 -16.90 1.38 3.39
N TYR A 201 -18.06 0.79 3.17
CA TYR A 201 -19.09 1.30 2.28
C TYR A 201 -20.18 1.99 3.09
N PHE A 202 -20.65 3.15 2.60
CA PHE A 202 -21.64 3.94 3.29
C PHE A 202 -22.83 4.25 2.37
N GLU A 203 -24.03 3.84 2.79
CA GLU A 203 -25.27 4.21 2.13
C GLU A 203 -25.63 5.65 2.52
N THR A 204 -25.78 6.50 1.52
CA THR A 204 -26.18 7.90 1.72
C THR A 204 -27.69 8.05 1.74
N GLY A 205 -28.19 8.92 2.59
CA GLY A 205 -29.63 9.23 2.72
C GLY A 205 -30.09 10.36 1.80
N GLY A 206 -29.17 10.98 1.07
CA GLY A 206 -29.41 12.10 0.15
C GLY A 206 -28.23 13.06 0.10
N THR A 207 -28.28 13.99 -0.83
CA THR A 207 -27.33 15.10 -0.96
C THR A 207 -27.91 16.37 -0.36
N PHE A 208 -27.07 17.26 0.14
CA PHE A 208 -27.51 18.54 0.67
C PHE A 208 -27.91 19.49 -0.46
N GLU A 209 -29.06 20.17 -0.33
CA GLU A 209 -29.55 21.10 -1.37
C GLU A 209 -28.65 22.34 -1.47
N LYS A 210 -28.23 22.88 -0.34
CA LYS A 210 -27.33 24.02 -0.23
C LYS A 210 -26.44 23.88 0.98
N TYR A 211 -25.29 24.51 0.92
CA TYR A 211 -24.41 24.65 2.05
C TYR A 211 -23.75 26.02 2.14
N LYS A 212 -23.40 26.44 3.35
CA LYS A 212 -22.68 27.69 3.60
C LYS A 212 -21.62 27.48 4.68
N LEU A 213 -20.35 27.56 4.32
CA LEU A 213 -19.25 27.64 5.27
C LEU A 213 -19.27 29.00 5.96
N ARG A 214 -19.13 28.99 7.28
CA ARG A 214 -19.02 30.23 8.10
C ARG A 214 -17.60 30.76 8.10
N GLU A 215 -16.61 29.86 8.11
CA GLU A 215 -15.19 30.20 7.98
C GLU A 215 -14.60 29.47 6.77
N SER A 216 -13.75 30.15 6.00
CA SER A 216 -13.09 29.55 4.85
C SER A 216 -11.92 28.67 5.32
N PRO A 217 -11.65 27.56 4.62
CA PRO A 217 -10.41 26.82 4.81
C PRO A 217 -9.21 27.71 4.52
N SER A 218 -8.05 27.33 5.04
CA SER A 218 -6.77 27.99 4.75
C SER A 218 -6.49 27.99 3.25
N LYS A 219 -6.00 29.11 2.71
CA LYS A 219 -5.67 29.25 1.26
C LYS A 219 -4.79 28.12 0.72
N THR A 220 -3.91 27.57 1.55
CA THR A 220 -3.02 26.46 1.19
C THR A 220 -3.77 25.15 0.92
N TYR A 221 -4.86 24.92 1.64
CA TYR A 221 -5.67 23.70 1.57
C TYR A 221 -7.15 24.09 1.47
N SER A 222 -7.52 24.73 0.36
CA SER A 222 -8.88 25.23 0.14
C SER A 222 -9.46 24.67 -1.14
N ASN A 223 -10.40 23.76 -0.98
CA ASN A 223 -11.22 23.22 -2.06
C ASN A 223 -12.65 22.92 -1.55
N PRO A 224 -13.44 23.95 -1.18
CA PRO A 224 -14.75 23.75 -0.54
C PRO A 224 -15.73 22.89 -1.35
N SER A 225 -15.66 22.92 -2.69
CA SER A 225 -16.51 22.08 -3.55
C SER A 225 -16.29 20.58 -3.34
N LYS A 226 -15.11 20.19 -2.83
CA LYS A 226 -14.77 18.79 -2.53
C LYS A 226 -15.41 18.27 -1.23
N LEU A 227 -16.00 19.13 -0.41
CA LEU A 227 -16.68 18.68 0.82
C LEU A 227 -17.98 17.91 0.56
N PHE A 228 -18.48 17.89 -0.69
CA PHE A 228 -19.79 17.35 -1.06
C PHE A 228 -19.78 16.62 -2.41
N ASP A 229 -18.63 16.21 -2.91
CA ASP A 229 -18.52 15.57 -4.24
C ASP A 229 -18.63 14.04 -4.20
N GLY A 230 -18.78 13.47 -3.01
CA GLY A 230 -18.91 12.03 -2.81
C GLY A 230 -17.59 11.27 -2.88
N VAL A 231 -16.47 11.98 -2.82
CA VAL A 231 -15.11 11.40 -2.89
C VAL A 231 -14.40 11.55 -1.55
N LEU A 232 -14.12 10.45 -0.90
CA LEU A 232 -13.32 10.46 0.33
C LEU A 232 -11.86 10.78 -0.02
N GLY A 233 -11.21 11.62 0.79
CA GLY A 233 -9.78 11.87 0.72
C GLY A 233 -8.95 10.61 0.99
N SER A 234 -7.67 10.69 0.73
CA SER A 234 -6.71 9.63 1.07
C SER A 234 -5.85 10.01 2.28
N THR A 235 -4.97 9.11 2.74
CA THR A 235 -3.97 9.45 3.77
C THR A 235 -2.89 10.42 3.30
N ASN A 236 -2.86 10.75 2.00
CA ASN A 236 -2.04 11.82 1.45
C ASN A 236 -2.79 13.16 1.50
N PHE A 237 -2.55 13.97 2.50
CA PHE A 237 -3.21 15.26 2.67
C PHE A 237 -2.94 16.29 1.55
N ARG A 238 -2.05 15.98 0.60
CA ARG A 238 -1.73 16.83 -0.57
C ARG A 238 -2.38 16.34 -1.87
N ASP A 239 -3.32 15.39 -1.80
CA ASP A 239 -4.00 14.85 -2.99
C ASP A 239 -5.06 15.79 -3.60
N GLY A 240 -5.28 16.97 -2.99
CA GLY A 240 -6.21 17.99 -3.46
C GLY A 240 -7.67 17.78 -3.04
N THR A 241 -7.98 16.76 -2.26
CA THR A 241 -9.33 16.46 -1.76
C THR A 241 -9.63 17.09 -0.40
N TRP A 242 -8.60 17.50 0.33
CA TRP A 242 -8.70 17.96 1.71
C TRP A 242 -8.89 19.47 1.83
N ASN A 243 -9.75 19.87 2.76
CA ASN A 243 -9.88 21.24 3.24
C ASN A 243 -9.24 21.34 4.62
N GLY A 244 -8.24 22.19 4.76
CA GLY A 244 -7.49 22.41 6.00
C GLY A 244 -7.96 23.65 6.73
N PHE A 245 -8.29 23.51 8.01
CA PHE A 245 -8.65 24.60 8.92
C PHE A 245 -7.57 24.74 9.98
N LEU A 246 -7.08 25.98 10.16
CA LEU A 246 -6.03 26.28 11.12
C LEU A 246 -6.43 27.56 11.88
N LYS A 247 -6.20 27.57 13.16
CA LYS A 247 -6.37 28.81 13.95
C LYS A 247 -5.37 29.84 13.47
N VAL A 248 -5.87 31.00 13.07
CA VAL A 248 -5.06 32.16 12.70
C VAL A 248 -5.57 33.34 13.53
N SER A 249 -4.66 34.07 14.13
CA SER A 249 -4.95 35.35 14.76
C SER A 249 -3.85 36.30 14.29
N ASP A 250 -4.17 37.06 13.26
CA ASP A 250 -3.26 38.08 12.71
C ASP A 250 -3.82 39.47 13.05
N SER A 251 -3.17 40.15 13.97
CA SER A 251 -3.55 41.49 14.43
C SER A 251 -3.34 42.57 13.39
N GLU A 252 -2.45 42.35 12.40
CA GLU A 252 -2.14 43.36 11.35
C GLU A 252 -3.15 43.30 10.23
N SER A 253 -3.59 42.12 9.80
CA SER A 253 -4.58 41.94 8.72
C SER A 253 -6.02 41.92 9.20
N GLY A 254 -6.28 41.86 10.51
CA GLY A 254 -7.61 41.70 11.09
C GLY A 254 -8.26 40.34 10.81
N ILE A 255 -7.52 39.39 10.25
CA ILE A 255 -8.02 38.06 9.92
C ILE A 255 -7.95 37.18 11.17
N THR A 256 -9.11 36.75 11.64
CA THR A 256 -9.24 35.72 12.67
C THR A 256 -9.94 34.50 12.09
N ASN A 257 -9.33 33.33 12.28
CA ASN A 257 -9.96 32.04 11.97
C ASN A 257 -9.87 31.17 13.21
N SER A 258 -10.99 30.60 13.61
CA SER A 258 -11.04 29.76 14.82
C SER A 258 -10.25 28.44 14.65
N GLY A 259 -10.02 28.01 13.42
CA GLY A 259 -9.49 26.69 13.06
C GLY A 259 -10.54 25.60 13.14
N ASP A 260 -11.80 25.93 13.37
CA ASP A 260 -12.93 25.02 13.33
C ASP A 260 -13.55 25.01 11.94
N MET A 261 -14.24 23.93 11.60
CA MET A 261 -15.13 23.92 10.45
C MET A 261 -16.57 24.12 10.94
N ILE A 262 -17.21 25.19 10.47
CA ILE A 262 -18.61 25.47 10.75
C ILE A 262 -19.33 25.59 9.42
N VAL A 263 -20.31 24.71 9.20
CA VAL A 263 -21.08 24.68 7.96
C VAL A 263 -22.58 24.59 8.25
N GLU A 264 -23.37 25.37 7.55
CA GLU A 264 -24.81 25.28 7.52
C GLU A 264 -25.24 24.48 6.29
N LEU A 265 -26.18 23.55 6.49
CA LEU A 265 -26.62 22.59 5.47
C LEU A 265 -28.14 22.65 5.38
N ASP A 266 -28.65 22.84 4.17
CA ASP A 266 -30.06 22.69 3.87
C ASP A 266 -30.34 21.22 3.53
N LEU A 267 -31.19 20.58 4.31
CA LEU A 267 -31.55 19.17 4.13
C LEU A 267 -32.62 19.04 3.05
N PRO A 268 -32.56 18.04 2.16
CA PRO A 268 -33.54 17.83 1.13
C PRO A 268 -34.91 17.50 1.73
N SER A 269 -35.96 18.00 1.13
CA SER A 269 -37.34 17.86 1.62
C SER A 269 -37.83 16.40 1.71
N LYS A 270 -37.29 15.52 0.88
CA LYS A 270 -37.52 14.06 0.89
C LYS A 270 -36.22 13.31 1.20
N ASN A 271 -35.59 13.61 2.33
CA ASN A 271 -34.36 12.94 2.70
C ASN A 271 -34.60 11.68 3.55
N LYS A 272 -33.61 10.77 3.50
CA LYS A 272 -33.51 9.60 4.36
C LYS A 272 -32.32 9.71 5.30
N ILE A 273 -31.80 10.94 5.51
CA ILE A 273 -30.62 11.19 6.31
C ILE A 273 -30.99 10.98 7.79
N LYS A 274 -30.28 10.09 8.46
CA LYS A 274 -30.40 9.83 9.90
C LYS A 274 -29.23 10.39 10.68
N SER A 275 -28.08 10.53 10.02
CA SER A 275 -26.87 11.10 10.63
C SER A 275 -26.03 11.84 9.58
N ILE A 276 -25.16 12.73 10.05
CA ILE A 276 -24.17 13.42 9.24
C ILE A 276 -22.80 12.85 9.57
N GLY A 277 -22.13 12.30 8.55
CA GLY A 277 -20.77 11.80 8.60
C GLY A 277 -19.78 12.90 8.18
N VAL A 278 -18.64 12.97 8.86
CA VAL A 278 -17.52 13.86 8.53
C VAL A 278 -16.27 13.04 8.36
N ASN A 279 -15.69 13.05 7.16
CA ASN A 279 -14.42 12.37 6.91
C ASN A 279 -13.25 13.27 7.31
N VAL A 280 -12.47 12.83 8.27
CA VAL A 280 -11.36 13.57 8.87
C VAL A 280 -10.06 12.77 8.82
N LEU A 281 -8.93 13.48 8.79
CA LEU A 281 -7.59 12.91 8.74
C LEU A 281 -6.84 13.15 10.06
N THR A 282 -6.03 12.18 10.47
CA THR A 282 -4.90 12.38 11.38
C THR A 282 -3.59 12.08 10.67
N SER A 283 -2.60 12.95 10.87
CA SER A 283 -1.21 12.78 10.42
C SER A 283 -0.33 13.64 11.31
N MET A 284 0.07 13.07 12.44
CA MET A 284 0.79 13.81 13.50
C MET A 284 2.09 14.45 12.99
N ASN A 285 2.82 13.76 12.12
CA ASN A 285 4.04 14.31 11.51
C ASN A 285 3.78 15.54 10.60
N ALA A 286 2.56 15.73 10.14
CA ALA A 286 2.11 16.89 9.38
C ALA A 286 1.27 17.87 10.20
N TYR A 287 1.28 17.73 11.55
CA TYR A 287 0.56 18.58 12.49
C TYR A 287 -0.98 18.49 12.36
N ILE A 288 -1.50 17.42 11.74
CA ILE A 288 -2.91 17.17 11.50
C ILE A 288 -3.44 16.25 12.61
N THR A 289 -4.47 16.70 13.32
CA THR A 289 -5.13 15.93 14.37
C THR A 289 -6.59 15.66 14.04
N TYR A 290 -7.17 14.59 14.61
CA TYR A 290 -8.61 14.47 14.63
C TYR A 290 -9.22 15.66 15.36
N PRO A 291 -10.49 16.04 15.08
CA PRO A 291 -11.18 17.08 15.84
C PRO A 291 -11.35 16.68 17.32
N GLU A 292 -11.60 17.66 18.18
CA GLU A 292 -11.94 17.41 19.57
C GLU A 292 -13.39 16.94 19.73
N ASN A 293 -14.30 17.60 19.00
CA ASN A 293 -15.73 17.35 19.07
C ASN A 293 -16.41 17.60 17.71
N ILE A 294 -17.54 16.95 17.51
CA ILE A 294 -18.45 17.21 16.38
C ILE A 294 -19.85 17.42 16.96
N GLU A 295 -20.48 18.55 16.65
CA GLU A 295 -21.80 18.93 17.12
C GLU A 295 -22.72 19.25 15.96
N LEU A 296 -23.99 18.88 16.11
CA LEU A 296 -25.03 19.14 15.16
C LEU A 296 -26.17 19.90 15.83
N TYR A 297 -26.53 21.02 15.24
CA TYR A 297 -27.59 21.91 15.72
C TYR A 297 -28.72 22.02 14.72
N ASP A 298 -29.97 22.01 15.17
CA ASP A 298 -31.12 22.41 14.37
C ASP A 298 -31.21 23.94 14.35
N ILE A 299 -31.16 24.49 13.15
CA ILE A 299 -31.31 25.93 12.87
C ILE A 299 -32.47 26.21 11.91
N SER A 300 -33.48 25.32 11.89
CA SER A 300 -34.68 25.47 11.07
C SER A 300 -35.59 26.59 11.51
N SER A 301 -35.40 27.10 12.73
CA SER A 301 -36.13 28.23 13.35
C SER A 301 -35.14 29.21 13.97
N ASP A 302 -35.64 30.37 14.44
CA ASP A 302 -34.81 31.38 15.08
C ASP A 302 -34.13 30.90 16.37
N LYS A 303 -34.71 29.89 17.01
CA LYS A 303 -34.11 29.28 18.22
C LYS A 303 -33.30 28.05 17.83
N GLU A 304 -31.99 28.19 17.93
CA GLU A 304 -31.04 27.08 17.74
C GLU A 304 -31.13 26.02 18.83
N SER A 305 -31.07 24.74 18.49
CA SER A 305 -31.06 23.63 19.46
C SER A 305 -30.07 22.55 19.10
N LEU A 306 -29.32 22.05 20.08
CA LEU A 306 -28.37 20.96 19.92
C LEU A 306 -29.15 19.66 19.64
N LEU A 307 -28.84 19.00 18.51
CA LEU A 307 -29.40 17.71 18.15
C LEU A 307 -28.51 16.56 18.68
N SER A 308 -27.22 16.67 18.50
CA SER A 308 -26.28 15.67 18.98
C SER A 308 -24.86 16.24 19.08
N SER A 309 -24.05 15.62 19.93
CA SER A 309 -22.64 15.92 20.11
C SER A 309 -21.85 14.61 20.22
N LYS A 310 -20.63 14.59 19.66
CA LYS A 310 -19.75 13.45 19.71
C LYS A 310 -18.32 13.88 19.99
N LYS A 311 -17.83 13.52 21.18
CA LYS A 311 -16.43 13.69 21.53
C LYS A 311 -15.57 12.68 20.78
N ILE A 312 -14.48 13.14 20.17
CA ILE A 312 -13.61 12.33 19.33
C ILE A 312 -12.36 11.91 20.13
N PRO A 313 -11.92 10.64 20.02
CA PRO A 313 -10.66 10.20 20.61
C PRO A 313 -9.49 11.01 20.08
N LYS A 314 -8.58 11.43 20.96
CA LYS A 314 -7.39 12.18 20.57
C LYS A 314 -6.48 11.36 19.66
N SER A 315 -5.87 12.01 18.68
CA SER A 315 -4.78 11.44 17.87
C SER A 315 -3.58 11.10 18.78
N LYS A 316 -2.89 9.99 18.47
CA LYS A 316 -1.73 9.52 19.23
C LYS A 316 -0.43 9.90 18.52
N ILE A 317 0.57 10.31 19.29
CA ILE A 317 1.93 10.54 18.77
C ILE A 317 2.48 9.20 18.25
N GLY A 318 3.10 9.23 17.05
CA GLY A 318 3.61 8.01 16.40
C GLY A 318 2.53 7.19 15.68
N GLU A 319 1.26 7.62 15.72
CA GLU A 319 0.18 7.00 14.94
C GLU A 319 0.45 7.19 13.42
N VAL A 320 0.27 6.11 12.66
CA VAL A 320 0.34 6.20 11.20
C VAL A 320 -0.81 7.07 10.66
N PRO A 321 -0.61 7.83 9.57
CA PRO A 321 -1.68 8.61 8.98
C PRO A 321 -2.93 7.77 8.72
N ALA A 322 -4.08 8.24 9.20
CA ALA A 322 -5.33 7.52 9.10
C ALA A 322 -6.51 8.48 8.91
N MET A 323 -7.47 8.08 8.09
CA MET A 323 -8.73 8.79 7.94
C MET A 323 -9.87 8.01 8.58
N LYS A 324 -10.85 8.75 9.11
CA LYS A 324 -12.05 8.16 9.72
C LYS A 324 -13.27 9.02 9.44
N ILE A 325 -14.41 8.36 9.26
CA ILE A 325 -15.70 9.02 9.25
C ILE A 325 -16.29 8.95 10.66
N TYR A 326 -16.55 10.11 11.23
CA TYR A 326 -17.31 10.24 12.47
C TYR A 326 -18.68 10.78 12.15
N ASN A 327 -19.73 10.15 12.66
CA ASN A 327 -21.11 10.55 12.43
C ASN A 327 -21.75 11.11 13.69
N VAL A 328 -22.60 12.11 13.51
CA VAL A 328 -23.50 12.69 14.51
C VAL A 328 -24.95 12.49 14.08
N GLN A 329 -25.81 12.14 15.03
CA GLN A 329 -27.19 11.74 14.78
C GLN A 329 -28.11 12.95 14.57
N LEU A 330 -29.05 12.85 13.65
CA LEU A 330 -30.05 13.89 13.42
C LEU A 330 -31.11 13.93 14.53
N ASN A 331 -31.40 12.82 15.20
CA ASN A 331 -32.25 12.63 16.41
C ASN A 331 -33.61 13.37 16.43
N LYS A 332 -34.02 14.02 15.36
CA LYS A 332 -35.25 14.78 15.24
C LYS A 332 -35.83 14.66 13.84
N LYS A 333 -37.16 14.54 13.73
CA LYS A 333 -37.88 14.59 12.46
C LYS A 333 -38.10 16.03 12.03
N ASP A 334 -38.37 16.22 10.74
CA ASP A 334 -38.75 17.50 10.13
C ASP A 334 -37.72 18.64 10.26
N VAL A 335 -36.44 18.29 10.50
CA VAL A 335 -35.35 19.27 10.46
C VAL A 335 -35.09 19.64 8.98
N LYS A 336 -35.10 20.94 8.70
CA LYS A 336 -34.89 21.47 7.34
C LYS A 336 -33.48 22.03 7.15
N LYS A 337 -32.91 22.55 8.25
CA LYS A 337 -31.59 23.18 8.22
C LYS A 337 -30.81 22.86 9.46
N VAL A 338 -29.55 22.53 9.30
CA VAL A 338 -28.64 22.20 10.40
C VAL A 338 -27.36 23.03 10.33
N ARG A 339 -26.75 23.25 11.48
CA ARG A 339 -25.35 23.70 11.60
C ARG A 339 -24.51 22.57 12.15
N LEU A 340 -23.50 22.20 11.37
CA LEU A 340 -22.47 21.25 11.76
C LEU A 340 -21.22 22.01 12.23
N VAL A 341 -20.77 21.72 13.44
CA VAL A 341 -19.56 22.31 14.05
C VAL A 341 -18.55 21.20 14.29
N VAL A 342 -17.40 21.31 13.68
CA VAL A 342 -16.27 20.39 13.86
C VAL A 342 -15.15 21.16 14.56
N THR A 343 -15.01 20.94 15.84
CA THR A 343 -14.08 21.69 16.70
C THR A 343 -12.69 21.09 16.62
N SER A 344 -11.70 21.89 16.24
CA SER A 344 -10.30 21.48 16.14
C SER A 344 -9.62 21.38 17.51
N ASN A 345 -8.58 20.56 17.62
CA ASN A 345 -7.71 20.52 18.83
C ASN A 345 -6.74 21.71 18.88
N LYS A 346 -7.07 22.87 18.52
CA LYS A 346 -6.28 24.12 18.52
C LYS A 346 -4.75 23.99 18.64
N LYS A 347 -4.25 23.06 19.46
CA LYS A 347 -2.84 22.89 19.80
C LYS A 347 -2.41 21.44 19.69
N LEU A 348 -1.16 21.24 19.26
CA LEU A 348 -0.50 19.93 19.26
C LEU A 348 -0.27 19.43 20.69
N PRO A 349 -0.45 18.13 20.95
CA PRO A 349 -0.43 17.58 22.30
C PRO A 349 0.97 17.57 22.92
N LYS A 350 1.01 17.43 24.24
CA LYS A 350 2.24 17.25 25.02
C LYS A 350 3.02 16.04 24.51
N GLY A 351 4.34 16.20 24.36
CA GLY A 351 5.25 15.19 23.83
C GLY A 351 5.40 15.18 22.31
N HIS A 352 4.68 16.03 21.60
CA HIS A 352 4.91 16.24 20.17
C HIS A 352 6.15 17.12 19.93
N VAL A 353 6.90 16.91 18.85
CA VAL A 353 8.11 17.71 18.51
C VAL A 353 7.84 19.21 18.41
N ALA A 354 6.59 19.60 18.07
CA ALA A 354 6.11 20.97 18.02
C ALA A 354 4.97 21.17 19.05
N GLU A 355 5.15 20.68 20.27
CA GLU A 355 4.17 20.82 21.35
C GLU A 355 3.73 22.28 21.53
N GLY A 356 2.43 22.50 21.59
CA GLY A 356 1.85 23.81 21.78
C GLY A 356 1.68 24.65 20.52
N GLU A 357 2.23 24.25 19.38
CA GLU A 357 1.93 24.86 18.09
C GLU A 357 0.50 24.58 17.64
N TYR A 358 -0.01 25.34 16.68
CA TYR A 358 -1.36 25.14 16.17
C TYR A 358 -1.49 23.82 15.40
N ALA A 359 -2.56 23.08 15.72
CA ALA A 359 -2.91 21.85 15.03
C ALA A 359 -3.88 22.12 13.87
N TRP A 360 -3.68 21.43 12.75
CA TRP A 360 -4.58 21.44 11.62
C TRP A 360 -5.78 20.52 11.86
N LEU A 361 -6.95 20.96 11.43
CA LEU A 361 -8.13 20.12 11.17
C LEU A 361 -8.27 19.94 9.66
N PHE A 362 -8.32 18.69 9.18
CA PHE A 362 -8.52 18.34 7.78
C PHE A 362 -9.83 17.60 7.59
N VAL A 363 -10.67 18.11 6.68
CA VAL A 363 -11.96 17.52 6.30
C VAL A 363 -12.01 17.39 4.78
N SER A 364 -12.36 16.21 4.26
CA SER A 364 -12.52 16.00 2.81
C SER A 364 -13.96 15.85 2.37
N GLU A 365 -14.85 15.31 3.22
CA GLU A 365 -16.21 15.02 2.82
C GLU A 365 -17.20 15.13 3.99
N ILE A 366 -18.38 15.64 3.70
CA ILE A 366 -19.54 15.71 4.61
C ILE A 366 -20.68 14.92 3.97
N ILE A 367 -21.17 13.89 4.65
CA ILE A 367 -22.03 12.86 4.09
C ILE A 367 -23.35 12.81 4.84
N GLY A 368 -24.48 12.91 4.13
CA GLY A 368 -25.78 12.57 4.70
C GLY A 368 -25.96 11.04 4.68
N LEU A 369 -25.86 10.39 5.83
CA LEU A 369 -25.95 8.93 5.98
C LEU A 369 -27.37 8.48 6.31
N LYS A 370 -27.79 7.32 5.75
CA LYS A 370 -29.11 6.70 5.95
C LYS A 370 -29.19 5.88 7.23
#